data_2dd9e64490e47a06911ce696a8114302
#
_entry.id   2dd9e64490e47a06911ce696a8114302
#
_cell.length_a   1.000
_cell.length_b   1.000
_cell.length_c   1.000
_cell.angle_alpha   90.00
_cell.angle_beta   90.00
_cell.angle_gamma   90.00
#
_symmetry.space_group_name_H-M   'P 1'
#
loop_
_entity.id
_entity.type
_entity.pdbx_description
1 polymer ?
#
loop_
_entity_poly.entity_id
_entity_poly.type
_entity_poly.pdbx_seq_one_letter_code
_entity_poly.pdbx_strand_id
1 'polypeptide(L)'
;HSSYLNQKDFSTLHALQDGTFHGIGIELSLIDNALVVVSPIDNSPASKAGIQSGDIITHIDNKLVHSMSFAQAVEAITGPVGTKVHLHLLRDNVRDPIELSIERQPIDIHNVSHSRFPAEVGYLRISYFDADVATKVSQAITTLTSVKPLKGLIIDLRNNPGGMLSSTIATTKLFISKQDKPVLLLTAKDRNPVHNRSYYADGKDITQQLPLVILVNQGSASGAEIMAVALQQHKRAVIMGDQTFGKGSVQTVIPLERDTALKLTTGMYLAPSGLPIQGYGVTPDIKIPDQVLSPASALSFRDNQHVHSVAAPTAKDTH
;
A
#
# COMPACT_ATOMS: atom_id res chain seq x y z
N HIS A 1 -16.67 -5.00 9.35
CA HIS A 1 -15.34 -4.61 9.87
C HIS A 1 -15.30 -4.41 11.40
N SER A 2 -16.44 -4.42 12.11
CA SER A 2 -16.48 -4.32 13.58
C SER A 2 -16.34 -5.71 14.21
N SER A 3 -15.50 -5.84 15.24
CA SER A 3 -15.24 -7.11 15.92
C SER A 3 -14.83 -6.92 17.38
N TYR A 4 -15.14 -7.92 18.22
CA TYR A 4 -14.53 -8.05 19.52
C TYR A 4 -13.14 -8.67 19.36
N LEU A 5 -12.15 -8.10 20.05
CA LEU A 5 -10.79 -8.61 20.12
C LEU A 5 -10.56 -9.21 21.49
N ASN A 6 -10.35 -10.52 21.54
CA ASN A 6 -9.90 -11.17 22.78
C ASN A 6 -8.46 -10.77 23.10
N GLN A 7 -7.93 -11.20 24.23
CA GLN A 7 -6.58 -10.84 24.69
C GLN A 7 -5.49 -11.16 23.65
N LYS A 8 -5.59 -12.31 22.99
CA LYS A 8 -4.64 -12.72 21.95
C LYS A 8 -4.74 -11.84 20.71
N ASP A 9 -5.97 -11.57 20.24
CA ASP A 9 -6.21 -10.73 19.08
C ASP A 9 -5.76 -9.29 19.32
N PHE A 10 -5.96 -8.78 20.54
CA PHE A 10 -5.56 -7.44 20.92
C PHE A 10 -4.03 -7.30 21.03
N SER A 11 -3.35 -8.30 21.61
CA SER A 11 -1.88 -8.34 21.64
C SER A 11 -1.28 -8.46 20.23
N THR A 12 -1.90 -9.25 19.35
CA THR A 12 -1.49 -9.35 17.95
C THR A 12 -1.63 -8.02 17.20
N LEU A 13 -2.72 -7.28 17.46
CA LEU A 13 -2.90 -5.95 16.89
C LEU A 13 -1.80 -4.97 17.31
N HIS A 14 -1.37 -5.02 18.56
CA HIS A 14 -0.23 -4.21 19.04
C HIS A 14 1.09 -4.62 18.38
N ALA A 15 1.37 -5.90 18.28
CA ALA A 15 2.59 -6.39 17.61
C ALA A 15 2.67 -5.96 16.13
N LEU A 16 1.51 -5.91 15.45
CA LEU A 16 1.44 -5.39 14.07
C LEU A 16 1.76 -3.88 13.99
N GLN A 17 1.43 -3.11 15.03
CA GLN A 17 1.76 -1.69 15.09
C GLN A 17 3.26 -1.45 15.34
N ASP A 18 3.92 -2.37 16.04
CA ASP A 18 5.36 -2.32 16.36
C ASP A 18 6.27 -2.76 15.17
N GLY A 19 5.66 -3.15 14.04
CA GLY A 19 6.38 -3.41 12.78
C GLY A 19 7.14 -4.73 12.69
N THR A 20 7.01 -5.62 13.68
CA THR A 20 7.60 -6.97 13.67
C THR A 20 6.51 -8.02 13.63
N PHE A 21 6.24 -8.59 12.47
CA PHE A 21 5.32 -9.72 12.38
C PHE A 21 5.87 -10.86 11.53
N HIS A 22 5.36 -12.05 11.81
CA HIS A 22 5.77 -13.27 11.12
C HIS A 22 4.57 -13.82 10.35
N GLY A 23 4.78 -14.34 9.18
CA GLY A 23 3.72 -14.90 8.35
C GLY A 23 4.11 -14.93 6.89
N ILE A 24 3.12 -14.77 6.01
CA ILE A 24 3.37 -14.75 4.56
C ILE A 24 3.37 -13.35 3.96
N GLY A 25 2.97 -12.33 4.72
CA GLY A 25 2.99 -10.92 4.27
C GLY A 25 1.86 -10.57 3.31
N ILE A 26 0.62 -10.64 3.80
CA ILE A 26 -0.59 -10.16 3.08
C ILE A 26 -1.45 -9.29 3.98
N GLU A 27 -2.04 -8.26 3.40
CA GLU A 27 -3.16 -7.52 4.00
C GLU A 27 -4.47 -8.16 3.58
N LEU A 28 -5.36 -8.39 4.55
CA LEU A 28 -6.64 -9.07 4.34
C LEU A 28 -7.81 -8.19 4.72
N SER A 29 -8.93 -8.39 4.05
CA SER A 29 -10.23 -7.80 4.41
C SER A 29 -11.34 -8.83 4.29
N LEU A 30 -12.40 -8.65 5.08
CA LEU A 30 -13.63 -9.43 4.94
C LEU A 30 -14.64 -8.59 4.16
N ILE A 31 -15.01 -9.04 2.97
CA ILE A 31 -15.97 -8.39 2.08
C ILE A 31 -17.05 -9.41 1.76
N ASP A 32 -18.30 -9.12 2.07
CA ASP A 32 -19.46 -9.99 1.85
C ASP A 32 -19.22 -11.44 2.31
N ASN A 33 -18.63 -11.60 3.50
CA ASN A 33 -18.22 -12.87 4.11
C ASN A 33 -17.10 -13.62 3.35
N ALA A 34 -16.49 -13.04 2.32
CA ALA A 34 -15.32 -13.56 1.65
C ALA A 34 -14.04 -12.96 2.25
N LEU A 35 -13.02 -13.79 2.45
CA LEU A 35 -11.69 -13.35 2.86
C LEU A 35 -10.90 -12.93 1.62
N VAL A 36 -10.76 -11.63 1.43
CA VAL A 36 -10.15 -11.03 0.23
C VAL A 36 -8.77 -10.51 0.55
N VAL A 37 -7.81 -10.78 -0.32
CA VAL A 37 -6.48 -10.17 -0.30
C VAL A 37 -6.59 -8.72 -0.77
N VAL A 38 -6.33 -7.77 0.12
CA VAL A 38 -6.22 -6.35 -0.24
C VAL A 38 -4.93 -6.12 -1.02
N SER A 39 -3.81 -6.59 -0.48
CA SER A 39 -2.50 -6.50 -1.13
C SER A 39 -1.49 -7.47 -0.51
N PRO A 40 -0.63 -8.13 -1.30
CA PRO A 40 0.60 -8.71 -0.80
C PRO A 40 1.62 -7.60 -0.48
N ILE A 41 2.40 -7.79 0.57
CA ILE A 41 3.52 -6.90 0.93
C ILE A 41 4.68 -7.14 -0.03
N ASP A 42 5.34 -6.08 -0.48
CA ASP A 42 6.49 -6.15 -1.38
C ASP A 42 7.58 -7.07 -0.82
N ASN A 43 8.13 -7.94 -1.68
CA ASN A 43 9.18 -8.92 -1.35
C ASN A 43 8.81 -9.98 -0.30
N SER A 44 7.56 -10.01 0.17
CA SER A 44 7.07 -11.03 1.10
C SER A 44 6.99 -12.42 0.45
N PRO A 45 6.88 -13.50 1.26
CA PRO A 45 6.61 -14.84 0.74
C PRO A 45 5.35 -14.91 -0.14
N ALA A 46 4.29 -14.21 0.23
CA ALA A 46 3.05 -14.15 -0.55
C ALA A 46 3.25 -13.47 -1.91
N SER A 47 3.96 -12.34 -1.94
CA SER A 47 4.30 -11.64 -3.18
C SER A 47 5.14 -12.53 -4.12
N LYS A 48 6.15 -13.23 -3.56
CA LYS A 48 6.99 -14.17 -4.32
C LYS A 48 6.22 -15.40 -4.83
N ALA A 49 5.19 -15.83 -4.08
CA ALA A 49 4.32 -16.94 -4.48
C ALA A 49 3.28 -16.53 -5.53
N GLY A 50 3.19 -15.23 -5.89
CA GLY A 50 2.29 -14.72 -6.90
C GLY A 50 0.86 -14.45 -6.41
N ILE A 51 0.65 -14.28 -5.11
CA ILE A 51 -0.63 -13.77 -4.58
C ILE A 51 -0.86 -12.35 -5.10
N GLN A 52 -2.11 -12.05 -5.45
CA GLN A 52 -2.50 -10.76 -6.02
C GLN A 52 -3.62 -10.10 -5.21
N SER A 53 -3.75 -8.79 -5.36
CA SER A 53 -4.92 -8.06 -4.88
C SER A 53 -6.19 -8.58 -5.54
N GLY A 54 -7.26 -8.72 -4.75
CA GLY A 54 -8.54 -9.28 -5.20
C GLY A 54 -8.64 -10.81 -5.10
N ASP A 55 -7.55 -11.54 -4.84
CA ASP A 55 -7.63 -12.99 -4.60
C ASP A 55 -8.56 -13.28 -3.42
N ILE A 56 -9.43 -14.28 -3.56
CA ILE A 56 -10.33 -14.73 -2.50
C ILE A 56 -9.77 -16.02 -1.91
N ILE A 57 -9.46 -16.02 -0.62
CA ILE A 57 -9.00 -17.21 0.09
C ILE A 57 -10.19 -18.06 0.49
N THR A 58 -10.29 -19.27 -0.05
CA THR A 58 -11.38 -20.22 0.23
C THR A 58 -11.01 -21.22 1.30
N HIS A 59 -9.75 -21.68 1.35
CA HIS A 59 -9.26 -22.63 2.34
C HIS A 59 -7.90 -22.22 2.87
N ILE A 60 -7.67 -22.53 4.15
CA ILE A 60 -6.40 -22.42 4.86
C ILE A 60 -6.13 -23.76 5.53
N ASP A 61 -5.00 -24.42 5.19
CA ASP A 61 -4.64 -25.75 5.71
C ASP A 61 -5.82 -26.76 5.63
N ASN A 62 -6.45 -26.85 4.46
CA ASN A 62 -7.62 -27.70 4.16
C ASN A 62 -8.91 -27.39 4.95
N LYS A 63 -8.96 -26.27 5.70
CA LYS A 63 -10.16 -25.82 6.39
C LYS A 63 -10.85 -24.70 5.60
N LEU A 64 -12.16 -24.80 5.44
CA LEU A 64 -12.98 -23.77 4.79
C LEU A 64 -12.92 -22.45 5.57
N VAL A 65 -12.54 -21.37 4.94
CA VAL A 65 -12.49 -20.03 5.53
C VAL A 65 -13.88 -19.56 5.97
N HIS A 66 -14.93 -19.94 5.26
CA HIS A 66 -16.31 -19.58 5.61
C HIS A 66 -16.74 -20.07 7.02
N SER A 67 -16.08 -21.11 7.56
CA SER A 67 -16.31 -21.60 8.92
C SER A 67 -15.45 -20.91 10.00
N MET A 68 -14.62 -19.96 9.62
CA MET A 68 -13.69 -19.27 10.51
C MET A 68 -14.15 -17.83 10.77
N SER A 69 -13.85 -17.31 11.96
CA SER A 69 -13.84 -15.86 12.18
C SER A 69 -12.65 -15.24 11.45
N PHE A 70 -12.70 -13.94 11.19
CA PHE A 70 -11.56 -13.22 10.59
C PHE A 70 -10.27 -13.40 11.40
N ALA A 71 -10.36 -13.34 12.75
CA ALA A 71 -9.22 -13.55 13.63
C ALA A 71 -8.63 -14.95 13.51
N GLN A 72 -9.47 -15.99 13.42
CA GLN A 72 -9.03 -17.38 13.22
C GLN A 72 -8.34 -17.57 11.87
N ALA A 73 -8.83 -16.92 10.82
CA ALA A 73 -8.19 -16.97 9.50
C ALA A 73 -6.82 -16.28 9.52
N VAL A 74 -6.71 -15.10 10.13
CA VAL A 74 -5.43 -14.40 10.31
C VAL A 74 -4.46 -15.25 11.14
N GLU A 75 -4.92 -15.86 12.25
CA GLU A 75 -4.09 -16.75 13.07
C GLU A 75 -3.58 -17.97 12.29
N ALA A 76 -4.42 -18.57 11.46
CA ALA A 76 -4.04 -19.72 10.65
C ALA A 76 -3.00 -19.36 9.56
N ILE A 77 -3.06 -18.13 9.03
CA ILE A 77 -2.10 -17.64 8.04
C ILE A 77 -0.78 -17.22 8.70
N THR A 78 -0.84 -16.60 9.86
CA THR A 78 0.34 -16.32 10.69
C THR A 78 0.82 -17.62 11.34
N GLY A 79 1.95 -17.61 12.02
CA GLY A 79 2.46 -18.79 12.73
C GLY A 79 3.98 -18.79 12.86
N PRO A 80 4.57 -19.86 13.40
CA PRO A 80 6.01 -19.94 13.60
C PRO A 80 6.79 -19.85 12.29
N VAL A 81 7.89 -19.11 12.31
CA VAL A 81 8.80 -18.98 11.17
C VAL A 81 9.28 -20.36 10.72
N GLY A 82 9.41 -20.57 9.41
CA GLY A 82 9.83 -21.83 8.80
C GLY A 82 8.70 -22.86 8.61
N THR A 83 7.51 -22.63 9.19
CA THR A 83 6.34 -23.49 8.92
C THR A 83 5.65 -23.05 7.63
N LYS A 84 4.92 -23.97 7.00
CA LYS A 84 4.16 -23.68 5.78
C LYS A 84 2.68 -23.49 6.07
N VAL A 85 2.02 -22.68 5.26
CA VAL A 85 0.56 -22.59 5.16
C VAL A 85 0.14 -23.00 3.75
N HIS A 86 -0.93 -23.77 3.63
CA HIS A 86 -1.52 -24.15 2.36
C HIS A 86 -2.78 -23.33 2.12
N LEU A 87 -2.84 -22.64 0.98
CA LEU A 87 -3.97 -21.78 0.61
C LEU A 87 -4.60 -22.24 -0.68
N HIS A 88 -5.93 -22.22 -0.74
CA HIS A 88 -6.66 -22.28 -1.99
C HIS A 88 -7.28 -20.92 -2.25
N LEU A 89 -7.03 -20.38 -3.45
CA LEU A 89 -7.46 -19.06 -3.86
C LEU A 89 -8.37 -19.16 -5.08
N LEU A 90 -9.33 -18.26 -5.16
CA LEU A 90 -10.05 -17.94 -6.38
C LEU A 90 -9.57 -16.57 -6.88
N ARG A 91 -9.34 -16.47 -8.18
CA ARG A 91 -8.91 -15.23 -8.85
C ARG A 91 -9.78 -14.97 -10.05
N ASP A 92 -10.14 -13.70 -10.24
CA ASP A 92 -10.88 -13.28 -11.43
C ASP A 92 -10.14 -13.70 -12.72
N ASN A 93 -10.92 -14.16 -13.70
CA ASN A 93 -10.42 -14.63 -15.00
C ASN A 93 -9.54 -15.89 -14.95
N VAL A 94 -9.41 -16.56 -13.79
CA VAL A 94 -8.78 -17.88 -13.65
C VAL A 94 -9.85 -18.89 -13.31
N ARG A 95 -10.02 -19.91 -14.18
CA ARG A 95 -11.10 -20.90 -14.05
C ARG A 95 -10.90 -21.84 -12.87
N ASP A 96 -9.68 -22.33 -12.69
CA ASP A 96 -9.36 -23.33 -11.70
C ASP A 96 -8.84 -22.67 -10.41
N PRO A 97 -9.15 -23.22 -9.21
CA PRO A 97 -8.58 -22.74 -7.97
C PRO A 97 -7.05 -22.79 -7.97
N ILE A 98 -6.42 -21.77 -7.45
CA ILE A 98 -4.97 -21.68 -7.31
C ILE A 98 -4.59 -22.26 -5.95
N GLU A 99 -3.72 -23.28 -5.94
CA GLU A 99 -3.21 -23.90 -4.72
C GLU A 99 -1.78 -23.43 -4.48
N LEU A 100 -1.51 -22.89 -3.29
CA LEU A 100 -0.21 -22.38 -2.91
C LEU A 100 0.23 -22.97 -1.57
N SER A 101 1.51 -23.34 -1.48
CA SER A 101 2.17 -23.71 -0.22
C SER A 101 3.26 -22.70 0.07
N ILE A 102 3.07 -21.87 1.10
CA ILE A 102 3.90 -20.70 1.37
C ILE A 102 4.54 -20.84 2.75
N GLU A 103 5.86 -20.67 2.80
CA GLU A 103 6.61 -20.69 4.05
C GLU A 103 6.46 -19.36 4.79
N ARG A 104 6.17 -19.43 6.09
CA ARG A 104 6.09 -18.28 6.98
C ARG A 104 7.51 -17.76 7.31
N GLN A 105 7.69 -16.46 7.14
CA GLN A 105 8.98 -15.79 7.36
C GLN A 105 8.79 -14.54 8.23
N PRO A 106 9.86 -13.99 8.84
CA PRO A 106 9.83 -12.62 9.32
C PRO A 106 9.53 -11.70 8.14
N ILE A 107 8.58 -10.78 8.31
CA ILE A 107 8.22 -9.82 7.27
C ILE A 107 8.95 -8.52 7.57
N ASP A 108 9.93 -8.22 6.73
CA ASP A 108 10.66 -6.97 6.78
C ASP A 108 10.03 -5.97 5.80
N ILE A 109 9.50 -4.89 6.36
CA ILE A 109 8.80 -3.87 5.58
C ILE A 109 9.80 -2.76 5.21
N HIS A 110 10.44 -2.89 4.06
CA HIS A 110 11.13 -1.77 3.42
C HIS A 110 10.11 -0.87 2.75
N ASN A 111 9.50 0.00 3.55
CA ASN A 111 8.34 0.79 3.14
C ASN A 111 8.65 1.96 2.21
N VAL A 112 9.89 2.40 2.12
CA VAL A 112 10.33 3.46 1.20
C VAL A 112 11.58 3.03 0.45
N SER A 113 11.51 3.05 -0.87
CA SER A 113 12.67 2.91 -1.74
C SER A 113 12.64 3.96 -2.85
N HIS A 114 13.81 4.29 -3.40
CA HIS A 114 13.91 5.31 -4.41
C HIS A 114 15.00 4.98 -5.41
N SER A 115 14.83 5.47 -6.62
CA SER A 115 15.80 5.36 -7.70
C SER A 115 15.66 6.54 -8.65
N ARG A 116 16.63 6.67 -9.57
CA ARG A 116 16.63 7.71 -10.57
C ARG A 116 16.57 7.08 -11.95
N PHE A 117 15.57 7.43 -12.73
CA PHE A 117 15.44 6.98 -14.10
C PHE A 117 16.20 7.92 -15.07
N PRO A 118 16.44 7.48 -16.33
CA PRO A 118 16.89 8.35 -17.40
C PRO A 118 15.99 9.59 -17.54
N ALA A 119 16.48 10.63 -18.21
CA ALA A 119 15.77 11.90 -18.42
C ALA A 119 15.48 12.68 -17.13
N GLU A 120 16.21 12.43 -16.04
CA GLU A 120 16.13 13.19 -14.77
C GLU A 120 14.78 13.04 -14.08
N VAL A 121 14.19 11.85 -14.15
CA VAL A 121 12.97 11.49 -13.45
C VAL A 121 13.29 10.73 -12.16
N GLY A 122 12.80 11.21 -11.03
CA GLY A 122 12.85 10.52 -9.75
C GLY A 122 11.75 9.42 -9.67
N TYR A 123 12.06 8.32 -9.00
CA TYR A 123 11.10 7.29 -8.64
C TYR A 123 11.15 7.09 -7.14
N LEU A 124 9.99 7.09 -6.51
CA LEU A 124 9.79 6.90 -5.08
C LEU A 124 8.69 5.86 -4.87
N ARG A 125 9.05 4.71 -4.33
CA ARG A 125 8.09 3.68 -3.93
C ARG A 125 7.74 3.86 -2.46
N ILE A 126 6.45 3.88 -2.15
CA ILE A 126 5.93 3.82 -0.78
C ILE A 126 5.04 2.58 -0.71
N SER A 127 5.48 1.53 -0.02
CA SER A 127 4.74 0.27 0.07
C SER A 127 3.83 0.16 1.29
N TYR A 128 4.06 0.98 2.33
CA TYR A 128 3.27 1.00 3.56
C TYR A 128 3.47 2.31 4.32
N PHE A 129 2.49 2.76 5.11
CA PHE A 129 2.57 3.96 5.93
C PHE A 129 2.80 3.61 7.40
N ASP A 130 4.06 3.33 7.78
CA ASP A 130 4.49 3.18 9.17
C ASP A 130 4.79 4.53 9.86
N ALA A 131 5.27 4.49 11.10
CA ALA A 131 5.54 5.69 11.88
C ALA A 131 6.60 6.61 11.24
N ASP A 132 7.58 6.05 10.52
CA ASP A 132 8.77 6.76 10.02
C ASP A 132 8.67 7.15 8.54
N VAL A 133 7.62 6.75 7.83
CA VAL A 133 7.52 6.91 6.37
C VAL A 133 7.70 8.34 5.91
N ALA A 134 7.13 9.33 6.59
CA ALA A 134 7.26 10.74 6.21
C ALA A 134 8.72 11.21 6.25
N THR A 135 9.47 10.79 7.27
CA THR A 135 10.91 11.09 7.41
C THR A 135 11.72 10.41 6.31
N LYS A 136 11.46 9.13 6.05
CA LYS A 136 12.13 8.35 4.99
C LYS A 136 11.86 8.94 3.60
N VAL A 137 10.62 9.37 3.33
CA VAL A 137 10.23 10.04 2.08
C VAL A 137 10.97 11.37 1.91
N SER A 138 11.04 12.19 2.96
CA SER A 138 11.78 13.44 2.93
C SER A 138 13.27 13.24 2.63
N GLN A 139 13.89 12.24 3.27
CA GLN A 139 15.29 11.86 3.03
C GLN A 139 15.50 11.35 1.60
N ALA A 140 14.59 10.50 1.09
CA ALA A 140 14.65 9.99 -0.28
C ALA A 140 14.57 11.12 -1.32
N ILE A 141 13.68 12.10 -1.13
CA ILE A 141 13.57 13.28 -2.01
C ILE A 141 14.85 14.12 -1.96
N THR A 142 15.40 14.36 -0.76
CA THR A 142 16.67 15.06 -0.60
C THR A 142 17.80 14.34 -1.35
N THR A 143 17.90 13.03 -1.23
CA THR A 143 18.90 12.22 -1.95
C THR A 143 18.71 12.28 -3.46
N LEU A 144 17.46 12.16 -3.93
CA LEU A 144 17.16 12.23 -5.36
C LEU A 144 17.49 13.59 -5.98
N THR A 145 17.35 14.68 -5.22
CA THR A 145 17.58 16.06 -5.71
C THR A 145 19.02 16.56 -5.51
N SER A 146 19.80 15.90 -4.64
CA SER A 146 21.17 16.33 -4.31
C SER A 146 22.17 16.21 -5.48
N VAL A 147 21.97 15.22 -6.36
CA VAL A 147 22.91 14.94 -7.46
C VAL A 147 22.70 15.89 -8.63
N LYS A 148 21.45 16.10 -9.04
CA LYS A 148 21.05 16.95 -10.16
C LYS A 148 19.54 17.25 -10.05
N PRO A 149 19.08 18.43 -10.46
CA PRO A 149 17.65 18.73 -10.48
C PRO A 149 16.84 17.67 -11.21
N LEU A 150 15.66 17.34 -10.67
CA LEU A 150 14.72 16.44 -11.32
C LEU A 150 13.78 17.23 -12.24
N LYS A 151 13.28 16.60 -13.29
CA LYS A 151 12.24 17.12 -14.19
C LYS A 151 10.85 16.64 -13.80
N GLY A 152 10.77 15.57 -13.01
CA GLY A 152 9.52 14.99 -12.52
C GLY A 152 9.79 13.92 -11.47
N LEU A 153 8.75 13.56 -10.72
CA LEU A 153 8.79 12.51 -9.71
C LEU A 153 7.61 11.58 -9.90
N ILE A 154 7.90 10.29 -9.97
CA ILE A 154 6.91 9.21 -9.93
C ILE A 154 6.84 8.71 -8.49
N ILE A 155 5.63 8.73 -7.90
CA ILE A 155 5.34 8.12 -6.61
C ILE A 155 4.55 6.85 -6.86
N ASP A 156 5.10 5.70 -6.49
CA ASP A 156 4.45 4.42 -6.71
C ASP A 156 3.76 3.95 -5.41
N LEU A 157 2.42 3.94 -5.45
CA LEU A 157 1.54 3.44 -4.39
C LEU A 157 0.83 2.14 -4.77
N ARG A 158 1.21 1.48 -5.87
CA ARG A 158 0.61 0.19 -6.25
C ARG A 158 0.87 -0.84 -5.16
N ASN A 159 -0.12 -1.67 -4.86
CA ASN A 159 -0.08 -2.65 -3.77
C ASN A 159 0.33 -2.05 -2.41
N ASN A 160 -0.02 -0.79 -2.16
CA ASN A 160 0.12 -0.18 -0.84
C ASN A 160 -1.23 -0.26 -0.11
N PRO A 161 -1.39 -1.12 0.92
CA PRO A 161 -2.67 -1.31 1.61
C PRO A 161 -3.03 -0.16 2.57
N GLY A 162 -2.17 0.85 2.66
CA GLY A 162 -2.31 1.97 3.57
C GLY A 162 -1.36 1.90 4.75
N GLY A 163 -1.86 2.08 5.95
CA GLY A 163 -1.11 2.10 7.20
C GLY A 163 -1.65 3.14 8.17
N MET A 164 -0.77 3.76 8.96
CA MET A 164 -1.16 4.74 9.98
C MET A 164 -1.67 6.04 9.34
N LEU A 165 -2.86 6.49 9.77
CA LEU A 165 -3.45 7.74 9.28
C LEU A 165 -2.55 8.96 9.52
N SER A 166 -1.95 9.06 10.72
CA SER A 166 -1.02 10.16 11.06
C SER A 166 0.15 10.25 10.09
N SER A 167 0.71 9.10 9.73
CA SER A 167 1.84 8.99 8.82
C SER A 167 1.44 9.29 7.37
N THR A 168 0.26 8.82 6.96
CA THR A 168 -0.33 9.17 5.65
C THR A 168 -0.50 10.67 5.51
N ILE A 169 -1.11 11.32 6.51
CA ILE A 169 -1.30 12.79 6.51
C ILE A 169 0.04 13.51 6.49
N ALA A 170 1.00 13.09 7.35
CA ALA A 170 2.32 13.70 7.41
C ALA A 170 3.05 13.60 6.05
N THR A 171 2.98 12.42 5.40
CA THR A 171 3.58 12.21 4.08
C THR A 171 2.89 13.04 3.00
N THR A 172 1.55 13.08 2.98
CA THR A 172 0.79 13.86 2.00
C THR A 172 1.11 15.36 2.09
N LYS A 173 1.28 15.89 3.31
CA LYS A 173 1.68 17.28 3.56
C LYS A 173 3.00 17.67 2.89
N LEU A 174 3.91 16.73 2.68
CA LEU A 174 5.21 17.01 2.03
C LEU A 174 5.07 17.48 0.59
N PHE A 175 3.96 17.21 -0.08
CA PHE A 175 3.73 17.46 -1.49
C PHE A 175 2.76 18.60 -1.79
N ILE A 176 2.17 19.22 -0.77
CA ILE A 176 1.20 20.32 -0.93
C ILE A 176 1.67 21.55 -0.18
N SER A 177 1.80 22.68 -0.90
CA SER A 177 2.05 23.96 -0.26
C SER A 177 0.77 24.57 0.29
N LYS A 178 0.85 25.14 1.47
CA LYS A 178 -0.13 26.09 1.96
C LYS A 178 -0.30 27.21 0.95
N GLN A 179 -1.55 27.54 0.66
CA GLN A 179 -1.95 28.75 -0.06
C GLN A 179 -2.24 29.87 0.96
N ASP A 180 -3.17 30.77 0.68
CA ASP A 180 -3.62 31.78 1.65
C ASP A 180 -4.19 31.15 2.92
N LYS A 181 -4.77 29.95 2.80
CA LYS A 181 -5.32 29.14 3.89
C LYS A 181 -4.72 27.73 3.85
N PRO A 182 -4.75 26.98 4.99
CA PRO A 182 -4.43 25.57 5.00
C PRO A 182 -5.30 24.79 4.00
N VAL A 183 -4.70 23.82 3.31
CA VAL A 183 -5.33 23.04 2.25
C VAL A 183 -5.93 21.78 2.85
N LEU A 184 -7.23 21.56 2.72
CA LEU A 184 -7.92 20.37 3.23
C LEU A 184 -7.42 19.12 2.50
N LEU A 185 -6.95 18.12 3.26
CA LEU A 185 -6.51 16.83 2.72
C LEU A 185 -7.56 15.75 2.86
N LEU A 186 -8.27 15.75 3.99
CA LEU A 186 -9.17 14.67 4.37
C LEU A 186 -10.14 15.16 5.43
N THR A 187 -11.38 14.63 5.42
CA THR A 187 -12.30 14.70 6.56
C THR A 187 -12.62 13.29 7.04
N ALA A 188 -12.34 12.99 8.29
CA ALA A 188 -12.87 11.81 8.97
C ALA A 188 -14.26 12.17 9.52
N LYS A 189 -15.30 11.66 8.87
CA LYS A 189 -16.69 11.88 9.25
C LYS A 189 -17.13 10.77 10.18
N ASP A 190 -17.49 11.13 11.39
CA ASP A 190 -18.03 10.22 12.41
C ASP A 190 -19.57 10.19 12.34
N ARG A 191 -20.18 9.17 12.94
CA ARG A 191 -21.64 9.10 13.14
C ARG A 191 -22.15 10.29 13.97
N ASN A 192 -21.38 10.69 14.99
CA ASN A 192 -21.63 11.91 15.75
C ASN A 192 -20.81 13.06 15.14
N PRO A 193 -21.46 14.10 14.55
CA PRO A 193 -20.76 15.21 13.90
C PRO A 193 -19.76 15.96 14.79
N VAL A 194 -19.92 15.91 16.10
CA VAL A 194 -19.01 16.54 17.09
C VAL A 194 -17.60 15.89 17.03
N HIS A 195 -17.51 14.65 16.59
CA HIS A 195 -16.26 13.91 16.44
C HIS A 195 -15.63 14.02 15.03
N ASN A 196 -16.25 14.77 14.12
CA ASN A 196 -15.67 14.99 12.81
C ASN A 196 -14.29 15.65 12.94
N ARG A 197 -13.32 15.17 12.17
CA ARG A 197 -11.96 15.71 12.15
C ARG A 197 -11.55 16.00 10.72
N SER A 198 -11.06 17.21 10.49
CA SER A 198 -10.49 17.60 9.20
C SER A 198 -8.98 17.77 9.31
N TYR A 199 -8.26 17.29 8.31
CA TYR A 199 -6.80 17.31 8.26
C TYR A 199 -6.36 18.22 7.13
N TYR A 200 -5.39 19.10 7.41
CA TYR A 200 -4.97 20.14 6.49
C TYR A 200 -3.45 20.10 6.26
N ALA A 201 -3.03 20.46 5.06
CA ALA A 201 -1.65 20.83 4.78
C ALA A 201 -1.45 22.32 5.08
N ASP A 202 -0.42 22.62 5.86
CA ASP A 202 -0.08 23.95 6.38
C ASP A 202 1.39 24.33 6.14
N GLY A 203 2.14 23.44 5.49
CA GLY A 203 3.58 23.58 5.19
C GLY A 203 3.88 24.04 3.77
N LYS A 204 5.09 23.68 3.32
CA LYS A 204 5.57 23.89 1.96
C LYS A 204 5.75 22.54 1.27
N ASP A 205 5.47 22.50 -0.02
CA ASP A 205 5.82 21.40 -0.90
C ASP A 205 7.36 21.30 -0.98
N ILE A 206 7.91 20.18 -0.48
CA ILE A 206 9.36 19.97 -0.45
C ILE A 206 9.94 19.69 -1.83
N THR A 207 9.10 19.37 -2.82
CA THR A 207 9.50 19.14 -4.21
C THR A 207 9.51 20.41 -5.05
N GLN A 208 9.15 21.57 -4.46
CA GLN A 208 9.12 22.87 -5.13
C GLN A 208 8.28 22.86 -6.41
N GLN A 209 7.09 22.24 -6.36
CA GLN A 209 6.14 22.11 -7.48
C GLN A 209 6.64 21.24 -8.64
N LEU A 210 7.63 20.37 -8.40
CA LEU A 210 8.05 19.37 -9.38
C LEU A 210 6.83 18.60 -9.92
N PRO A 211 6.69 18.36 -11.23
CA PRO A 211 5.62 17.55 -11.78
C PRO A 211 5.56 16.17 -11.10
N LEU A 212 4.36 15.77 -10.64
CA LEU A 212 4.14 14.50 -9.94
C LEU A 212 3.21 13.59 -10.74
N VAL A 213 3.57 12.31 -10.81
CA VAL A 213 2.69 11.22 -11.22
C VAL A 213 2.60 10.24 -10.05
N ILE A 214 1.38 9.80 -9.72
CA ILE A 214 1.15 8.75 -8.72
C ILE A 214 0.64 7.51 -9.42
N LEU A 215 1.35 6.40 -9.23
CA LEU A 215 0.90 5.10 -9.73
C LEU A 215 0.04 4.40 -8.68
N VAL A 216 -1.12 3.91 -9.10
CA VAL A 216 -2.07 3.17 -8.26
C VAL A 216 -2.59 1.93 -8.97
N ASN A 217 -3.09 0.96 -8.19
CA ASN A 217 -3.79 -0.21 -8.69
C ASN A 217 -4.84 -0.70 -7.68
N GLN A 218 -5.47 -1.83 -7.95
CA GLN A 218 -6.47 -2.44 -7.06
C GLN A 218 -5.93 -2.79 -5.66
N GLY A 219 -4.61 -2.94 -5.50
CA GLY A 219 -3.96 -3.13 -4.20
C GLY A 219 -3.65 -1.83 -3.45
N SER A 220 -3.91 -0.66 -4.05
CA SER A 220 -3.80 0.64 -3.37
C SER A 220 -5.05 0.87 -2.52
N ALA A 221 -4.89 0.94 -1.19
CA ALA A 221 -6.01 1.02 -0.27
C ALA A 221 -5.78 2.02 0.87
N SER A 222 -6.87 2.46 1.52
CA SER A 222 -6.83 3.24 2.77
C SER A 222 -5.92 4.48 2.67
N GLY A 223 -4.78 4.51 3.38
CA GLY A 223 -3.83 5.61 3.35
C GLY A 223 -3.32 5.96 1.94
N ALA A 224 -3.09 4.96 1.09
CA ALA A 224 -2.68 5.18 -0.29
C ALA A 224 -3.77 5.94 -1.08
N GLU A 225 -5.03 5.60 -0.84
CA GLU A 225 -6.17 6.29 -1.47
C GLU A 225 -6.34 7.71 -0.95
N ILE A 226 -6.13 7.91 0.35
CA ILE A 226 -6.16 9.25 0.97
C ILE A 226 -5.10 10.16 0.33
N MET A 227 -3.86 9.69 0.20
CA MET A 227 -2.79 10.46 -0.43
C MET A 227 -3.10 10.73 -1.90
N ALA A 228 -3.49 9.70 -2.66
CA ALA A 228 -3.77 9.82 -4.08
C ALA A 228 -4.91 10.81 -4.36
N VAL A 229 -6.08 10.66 -3.69
CA VAL A 229 -7.23 11.53 -3.93
C VAL A 229 -6.99 12.97 -3.48
N ALA A 230 -6.26 13.19 -2.38
CA ALA A 230 -5.92 14.53 -1.93
C ALA A 230 -5.05 15.25 -2.97
N LEU A 231 -3.99 14.59 -3.47
CA LEU A 231 -3.10 15.17 -4.47
C LEU A 231 -3.78 15.34 -5.84
N GLN A 232 -4.68 14.43 -6.23
CA GLN A 232 -5.50 14.53 -7.43
C GLN A 232 -6.42 15.74 -7.39
N GLN A 233 -7.26 15.84 -6.36
CA GLN A 233 -8.30 16.88 -6.28
C GLN A 233 -7.71 18.28 -6.12
N HIS A 234 -6.53 18.41 -5.55
CA HIS A 234 -5.78 19.66 -5.53
C HIS A 234 -4.95 19.88 -6.80
N LYS A 235 -5.09 19.04 -7.84
CA LYS A 235 -4.35 19.12 -9.10
C LYS A 235 -2.83 19.16 -8.91
N ARG A 236 -2.37 18.54 -7.82
CA ARG A 236 -0.94 18.48 -7.51
C ARG A 236 -0.23 17.33 -8.20
N ALA A 237 -0.94 16.24 -8.44
CA ALA A 237 -0.41 15.08 -9.14
C ALA A 237 -1.42 14.54 -10.14
N VAL A 238 -0.93 13.90 -11.19
CA VAL A 238 -1.70 13.07 -12.11
C VAL A 238 -1.71 11.65 -11.58
N ILE A 239 -2.89 11.06 -11.41
CA ILE A 239 -3.04 9.66 -10.97
C ILE A 239 -3.11 8.76 -12.19
N MET A 240 -2.25 7.73 -12.21
CA MET A 240 -2.13 6.81 -13.35
C MET A 240 -2.20 5.36 -12.84
N GLY A 241 -2.86 4.48 -13.59
CA GLY A 241 -2.98 3.06 -13.27
C GLY A 241 -4.39 2.53 -13.33
N ASP A 242 -4.79 1.70 -12.37
CA ASP A 242 -6.14 1.15 -12.30
C ASP A 242 -6.90 1.65 -11.06
N GLN A 243 -8.22 1.38 -11.03
CA GLN A 243 -9.12 1.70 -9.92
C GLN A 243 -8.54 1.17 -8.60
N THR A 244 -8.57 2.00 -7.55
CA THR A 244 -8.10 1.56 -6.23
C THR A 244 -9.16 0.78 -5.47
N PHE A 245 -8.78 0.19 -4.34
CA PHE A 245 -9.58 -0.78 -3.58
C PHE A 245 -10.91 -0.24 -3.02
N GLY A 246 -10.93 1.01 -2.55
CA GLY A 246 -12.12 1.62 -1.93
C GLY A 246 -12.26 1.36 -0.43
N LYS A 247 -11.16 1.33 0.34
CA LYS A 247 -11.15 1.16 1.80
C LYS A 247 -11.15 2.52 2.51
N GLY A 248 -12.32 3.07 2.74
CA GLY A 248 -12.50 4.40 3.35
C GLY A 248 -13.15 4.41 4.73
N SER A 249 -13.21 3.27 5.44
CA SER A 249 -13.81 3.19 6.78
C SER A 249 -12.84 3.59 7.88
N VAL A 250 -13.32 4.37 8.86
CA VAL A 250 -12.58 4.72 10.09
C VAL A 250 -12.81 3.61 11.11
N GLN A 251 -11.73 3.00 11.60
CA GLN A 251 -11.77 1.98 12.65
C GLN A 251 -11.28 2.59 13.96
N THR A 252 -12.06 2.42 15.02
CA THR A 252 -11.68 2.82 16.38
C THR A 252 -11.52 1.56 17.22
N VAL A 253 -10.39 1.43 17.89
CA VAL A 253 -10.12 0.36 18.86
C VAL A 253 -10.38 0.93 20.24
N ILE A 254 -11.33 0.36 20.95
CA ILE A 254 -11.73 0.75 22.31
C ILE A 254 -11.23 -0.36 23.23
N PRO A 255 -10.18 -0.10 24.03
CA PRO A 255 -9.72 -1.07 25.04
C PRO A 255 -10.84 -1.35 26.06
N LEU A 256 -10.97 -2.61 26.43
CA LEU A 256 -11.87 -3.10 27.47
C LEU A 256 -11.04 -3.71 28.61
N GLU A 257 -11.73 -4.25 29.61
CA GLU A 257 -11.06 -4.94 30.71
C GLU A 257 -10.35 -6.22 30.26
N ARG A 258 -9.34 -6.67 31.02
CA ARG A 258 -8.59 -7.92 30.82
C ARG A 258 -7.88 -8.02 29.46
N ASP A 259 -7.24 -6.93 29.01
CA ASP A 259 -6.48 -6.90 27.75
C ASP A 259 -7.30 -7.34 26.53
N THR A 260 -8.57 -6.96 26.50
CA THR A 260 -9.47 -7.16 25.37
C THR A 260 -9.82 -5.81 24.74
N ALA A 261 -10.38 -5.79 23.53
CA ALA A 261 -10.81 -4.56 22.90
C ALA A 261 -12.03 -4.77 21.99
N LEU A 262 -12.70 -3.67 21.68
CA LEU A 262 -13.73 -3.60 20.67
C LEU A 262 -13.23 -2.76 19.50
N LYS A 263 -13.08 -3.39 18.34
CA LYS A 263 -12.78 -2.70 17.09
C LYS A 263 -14.10 -2.35 16.40
N LEU A 264 -14.40 -1.06 16.28
CA LEU A 264 -15.64 -0.57 15.70
C LEU A 264 -15.38 0.29 14.47
N THR A 265 -16.23 0.16 13.47
CA THR A 265 -16.34 1.15 12.40
C THR A 265 -17.16 2.32 12.94
N THR A 266 -16.50 3.47 13.18
CA THR A 266 -17.11 4.67 13.77
C THR A 266 -17.41 5.74 12.74
N GLY A 267 -16.79 5.69 11.57
CA GLY A 267 -16.97 6.70 10.56
C GLY A 267 -16.38 6.32 9.19
N MET A 268 -16.28 7.31 8.33
CA MET A 268 -15.71 7.16 6.99
C MET A 268 -14.80 8.34 6.62
N TYR A 269 -13.85 8.06 5.76
CA TYR A 269 -12.99 9.07 5.17
C TYR A 269 -13.64 9.69 3.94
N LEU A 270 -13.69 11.02 3.93
CA LEU A 270 -14.15 11.82 2.81
C LEU A 270 -12.97 12.53 2.16
N ALA A 271 -12.88 12.47 0.85
CA ALA A 271 -11.95 13.25 0.03
C ALA A 271 -12.16 14.77 0.24
N PRO A 272 -11.25 15.64 -0.19
CA PRO A 272 -11.42 17.10 -0.12
C PRO A 272 -12.73 17.61 -0.74
N SER A 273 -13.23 16.95 -1.78
CA SER A 273 -14.53 17.24 -2.40
C SER A 273 -15.76 16.89 -1.53
N GLY A 274 -15.55 16.17 -0.42
CA GLY A 274 -16.64 15.63 0.41
C GLY A 274 -17.18 14.28 -0.04
N LEU A 275 -16.68 13.69 -1.12
CA LEU A 275 -17.07 12.36 -1.58
C LEU A 275 -16.41 11.26 -0.73
N PRO A 276 -17.14 10.18 -0.43
CA PRO A 276 -16.57 9.06 0.34
C PRO A 276 -15.56 8.28 -0.50
N ILE A 277 -14.49 7.81 0.17
CA ILE A 277 -13.53 6.87 -0.43
C ILE A 277 -14.11 5.45 -0.35
N GLN A 278 -14.89 5.15 0.70
CA GLN A 278 -15.45 3.81 0.95
C GLN A 278 -16.32 3.33 -0.21
N GLY A 279 -15.95 2.18 -0.81
CA GLY A 279 -16.65 1.52 -1.91
C GLY A 279 -16.43 2.16 -3.29
N TYR A 280 -15.87 3.37 -3.36
CA TYR A 280 -15.60 4.06 -4.63
C TYR A 280 -14.13 4.03 -5.00
N GLY A 281 -13.23 4.15 -4.02
CA GLY A 281 -11.81 4.27 -4.28
C GLY A 281 -11.44 5.56 -5.02
N VAL A 282 -10.27 5.53 -5.65
CA VAL A 282 -9.74 6.61 -6.49
C VAL A 282 -9.73 6.15 -7.93
N THR A 283 -10.44 6.87 -8.79
CA THR A 283 -10.39 6.64 -10.24
C THR A 283 -9.18 7.39 -10.80
N PRO A 284 -8.26 6.71 -11.48
CA PRO A 284 -7.09 7.37 -12.06
C PRO A 284 -7.47 8.33 -13.20
N ASP A 285 -6.70 9.41 -13.35
CA ASP A 285 -6.83 10.36 -14.46
C ASP A 285 -6.43 9.71 -15.79
N ILE A 286 -5.43 8.81 -15.74
CA ILE A 286 -4.97 8.02 -16.88
C ILE A 286 -5.09 6.56 -16.52
N LYS A 287 -6.05 5.87 -17.13
CA LYS A 287 -6.29 4.46 -16.89
C LYS A 287 -5.30 3.59 -17.66
N ILE A 288 -4.54 2.80 -16.93
CA ILE A 288 -3.64 1.75 -17.45
C ILE A 288 -3.98 0.48 -16.68
N PRO A 289 -4.60 -0.52 -17.32
CA PRO A 289 -4.89 -1.78 -16.65
C PRO A 289 -3.61 -2.44 -16.12
N ASP A 290 -3.68 -3.02 -14.93
CA ASP A 290 -2.58 -3.79 -14.35
C ASP A 290 -2.34 -5.02 -15.27
N GLN A 291 -1.27 -4.97 -16.06
CA GLN A 291 -0.86 -6.13 -16.82
C GLN A 291 -0.17 -7.09 -15.86
N VAL A 292 -0.80 -8.21 -15.60
CA VAL A 292 -0.15 -9.34 -14.95
C VAL A 292 0.97 -9.80 -15.88
N LEU A 293 2.20 -9.40 -15.58
CA LEU A 293 3.38 -9.91 -16.28
C LEU A 293 3.43 -11.41 -15.99
N SER A 294 3.16 -12.23 -17.01
CA SER A 294 3.40 -13.67 -16.90
C SER A 294 4.90 -13.90 -16.58
N PRO A 295 5.27 -14.99 -15.91
CA PRO A 295 6.68 -15.32 -15.66
C PRO A 295 7.54 -15.26 -16.90
N ALA A 296 6.99 -15.57 -18.08
CA ALA A 296 7.66 -15.48 -19.39
C ALA A 296 7.94 -14.02 -19.80
N SER A 297 7.03 -13.08 -19.53
CA SER A 297 7.26 -11.66 -19.83
C SER A 297 8.25 -11.00 -18.86
N ALA A 298 8.33 -11.48 -17.60
CA ALA A 298 9.34 -11.02 -16.65
C ALA A 298 10.76 -11.43 -17.04
N LEU A 299 10.93 -12.57 -17.67
CA LEU A 299 12.23 -13.03 -18.20
C LEU A 299 12.68 -12.19 -19.39
N SER A 300 11.79 -11.81 -20.31
CA SER A 300 12.12 -10.97 -21.45
C SER A 300 12.59 -9.55 -21.08
N PHE A 301 12.14 -9.03 -19.95
CA PHE A 301 12.63 -7.75 -19.42
C PHE A 301 14.03 -7.83 -18.81
N ARG A 302 14.43 -8.99 -18.27
CA ARG A 302 15.80 -9.19 -17.74
C ARG A 302 16.84 -9.33 -18.85
N ASP A 303 16.50 -9.99 -19.95
CA ASP A 303 17.43 -10.18 -21.07
C ASP A 303 17.70 -8.87 -21.83
N ASN A 304 16.77 -7.91 -21.86
CA ASN A 304 17.00 -6.61 -22.49
C ASN A 304 17.85 -5.63 -21.65
N GLN A 305 18.18 -5.94 -20.40
CA GLN A 305 19.09 -5.11 -19.58
C GLN A 305 20.57 -5.49 -19.74
N HIS A 306 20.89 -6.58 -20.44
CA HIS A 306 22.28 -7.04 -20.63
C HIS A 306 22.92 -6.70 -21.97
N VAL A 307 22.27 -5.89 -22.81
CA VAL A 307 22.85 -5.47 -24.09
C VAL A 307 23.05 -3.97 -24.08
N HIS A 308 24.08 -3.50 -23.45
CA HIS A 308 24.88 -2.30 -23.78
C HIS A 308 26.05 -2.14 -22.78
N SER A 309 26.94 -3.13 -22.73
CA SER A 309 28.31 -2.83 -22.38
C SER A 309 29.03 -2.40 -23.66
N VAL A 310 29.11 -1.08 -23.87
CA VAL A 310 29.97 -0.52 -24.90
C VAL A 310 31.42 -0.83 -24.50
N ALA A 311 32.07 -1.69 -25.26
CA ALA A 311 33.48 -1.95 -25.14
C ALA A 311 34.26 -0.64 -25.35
N ALA A 312 35.18 -0.34 -24.43
CA ALA A 312 36.13 0.75 -24.56
C ALA A 312 37.01 0.50 -25.79
N PRO A 313 37.36 1.55 -26.60
CA PRO A 313 38.29 1.41 -27.70
C PRO A 313 39.69 1.16 -27.16
N THR A 314 40.28 0.03 -27.52
CA THR A 314 41.70 -0.26 -27.33
C THR A 314 42.51 0.66 -28.20
N ALA A 315 43.41 1.45 -27.60
CA ALA A 315 44.46 2.15 -28.28
C ALA A 315 45.39 1.13 -28.96
N LYS A 316 45.60 1.26 -30.23
CA LYS A 316 46.72 0.64 -30.98
C LYS A 316 47.58 1.70 -31.63
N ASP A 317 48.75 1.80 -31.05
CA ASP A 317 50.04 2.07 -31.61
C ASP A 317 50.18 2.68 -33.02
N THR A 318 50.78 3.82 -32.98
CA THR A 318 51.47 4.50 -34.11
C THR A 318 52.79 3.87 -34.37
N HIS A 319 53.03 3.63 -35.64
CA HIS A 319 54.34 3.85 -36.29
C HIS A 319 54.12 4.80 -37.45
#